data_73c351f745888aefaf71c9dc6e4988e4
#
_entry.id   73c351f745888aefaf71c9dc6e4988e4
#
_cell.length_a   1.000
_cell.length_b   1.000
_cell.length_c   1.000
_cell.angle_alpha   90.00
_cell.angle_beta   90.00
_cell.angle_gamma   90.00
#
_symmetry.space_group_name_H-M   'P 1'
#
loop_
_entity.id
_entity.type
_entity.pdbx_description
1 polymer ?
#
loop_
_entity_poly.entity_id
_entity_poly.type
_entity_poly.pdbx_seq_one_letter_code
_entity_poly.pdbx_strand_id
1 'polypeptide(L)'
;MEPSLQASRRTLLRLAAAGAAGGAIAAAPLPAFAATGADRCPLPRTLSVTAPGLYPEGVAWDPRRKAFLVGSTAQGTISVVRADGSLSVLVAPFARVSVIGIQVDAVRGSIQAAYSDYFFRRLGMVDTSLPPVNGVGSFDLATGAVRQLVPVSTGESEPRTNDVTTDRHGDIYVTDTEADTITRVSREGEVLQVIRDDRFTADGTGPNGIVAHPAGYLLMGKYDGGRLFRIDHPRSARPVVREVRLDRAPASIDGLALRPDGSLVVVVNDLSLPGGAGGRDAVVVLRSTDGWRTARTLRDQTWPLADPTTVAVTPYGDYVVSGGLREILTGVPSTTPGQFQLRRR
;
A
#
# COMPACT_ATOMS: atom_id res chain seq x y z
N MET A 1 -16.49 -59.76 -27.51
CA MET A 1 -15.64 -60.85 -26.94
C MET A 1 -14.81 -60.25 -25.85
N GLU A 2 -15.31 -60.42 -24.63
CA GLU A 2 -14.52 -60.32 -23.39
C GLU A 2 -13.55 -61.52 -23.30
N PRO A 3 -12.56 -61.56 -22.40
CA PRO A 3 -12.80 -61.48 -20.96
C PRO A 3 -11.76 -60.65 -20.17
N SER A 4 -12.20 -59.98 -19.15
CA SER A 4 -12.02 -60.05 -17.71
C SER A 4 -10.96 -61.03 -17.16
N LEU A 5 -10.12 -60.54 -16.21
CA LEU A 5 -9.68 -61.32 -15.04
C LEU A 5 -9.26 -60.39 -13.89
N GLN A 6 -10.06 -60.50 -12.83
CA GLN A 6 -9.73 -60.11 -11.45
C GLN A 6 -8.86 -61.18 -10.78
N ALA A 7 -8.02 -60.79 -9.85
CA ALA A 7 -7.64 -61.58 -8.66
C ALA A 7 -6.83 -60.64 -7.75
N SER A 8 -7.22 -60.36 -6.59
CA SER A 8 -7.58 -61.03 -5.33
C SER A 8 -6.44 -61.02 -4.30
N ARG A 9 -6.82 -60.55 -3.18
CA ARG A 9 -6.16 -60.37 -1.86
C ARG A 9 -5.62 -61.69 -1.26
N ARG A 10 -4.77 -61.48 -0.25
CA ARG A 10 -4.42 -62.33 0.90
C ARG A 10 -3.13 -63.16 0.80
N THR A 11 -2.22 -62.96 1.80
CA THR A 11 -1.96 -63.95 2.85
C THR A 11 -0.71 -63.52 3.67
N LEU A 12 -0.90 -63.16 4.93
CA LEU A 12 -0.53 -63.78 6.21
C LEU A 12 0.92 -63.77 6.65
N LEU A 13 1.00 -63.22 7.85
CA LEU A 13 1.95 -63.38 8.95
C LEU A 13 2.65 -64.73 9.05
N ARG A 14 3.93 -64.74 9.51
CA ARG A 14 4.42 -65.60 10.60
C ARG A 14 5.62 -64.98 11.35
N LEU A 15 5.52 -65.06 12.67
CA LEU A 15 6.51 -64.72 13.70
C LEU A 15 7.72 -65.64 13.61
N ALA A 16 8.89 -65.14 14.08
CA ALA A 16 9.85 -65.91 14.86
C ALA A 16 10.60 -64.94 15.78
N ALA A 17 10.48 -65.23 17.08
CA ALA A 17 11.25 -64.61 18.13
C ALA A 17 12.53 -65.40 18.39
N ALA A 18 13.62 -64.73 18.63
CA ALA A 18 14.73 -65.26 19.43
C ALA A 18 15.78 -64.19 19.80
N GLY A 19 16.10 -64.09 21.09
CA GLY A 19 17.44 -63.84 21.60
C GLY A 19 17.73 -62.45 22.12
N ALA A 20 17.53 -62.26 23.43
CA ALA A 20 18.07 -61.14 24.20
C ALA A 20 19.59 -61.27 24.34
N ALA A 21 20.35 -60.24 24.00
CA ALA A 21 21.69 -60.00 24.55
C ALA A 21 21.78 -58.51 24.85
N GLY A 22 21.86 -58.18 26.13
CA GLY A 22 22.02 -56.84 26.64
C GLY A 22 23.37 -56.23 26.29
N GLY A 23 23.35 -55.18 25.54
CA GLY A 23 24.48 -54.27 25.37
C GLY A 23 24.03 -52.88 25.73
N ALA A 24 24.47 -52.36 26.87
CA ALA A 24 24.26 -50.97 27.23
C ALA A 24 25.03 -50.07 26.25
N ILE A 25 24.36 -49.53 25.27
CA ILE A 25 24.92 -48.46 24.42
C ILE A 25 24.75 -47.17 25.22
N ALA A 26 25.87 -46.64 25.73
CA ALA A 26 25.90 -45.28 26.27
C ALA A 26 25.48 -44.32 25.18
N ALA A 27 24.31 -43.69 25.33
CA ALA A 27 23.84 -42.61 24.47
C ALA A 27 24.78 -41.41 24.66
N ALA A 28 25.63 -41.15 23.67
CA ALA A 28 26.37 -39.92 23.61
C ALA A 28 25.35 -38.75 23.54
N PRO A 29 25.56 -37.68 24.33
CA PRO A 29 24.68 -36.53 24.23
C PRO A 29 24.79 -35.95 22.83
N LEU A 30 23.66 -35.88 22.10
CA LEU A 30 23.57 -35.13 20.86
C LEU A 30 24.01 -33.70 21.18
N PRO A 31 24.85 -33.08 20.33
CA PRO A 31 25.19 -31.68 20.51
C PRO A 31 23.89 -30.90 20.49
N ALA A 32 23.62 -30.17 21.58
CA ALA A 32 22.56 -29.19 21.61
C ALA A 32 22.89 -28.22 20.49
N PHE A 33 22.11 -28.26 19.41
CA PHE A 33 22.08 -27.17 18.47
C PHE A 33 21.67 -25.95 19.28
N ALA A 34 22.66 -25.15 19.67
CA ALA A 34 22.39 -23.81 20.16
C ALA A 34 21.52 -23.14 19.10
N ALA A 35 20.33 -22.74 19.50
CA ALA A 35 19.47 -21.90 18.68
C ALA A 35 20.23 -20.58 18.44
N THR A 36 21.07 -20.58 17.41
CA THR A 36 21.84 -19.42 16.99
C THR A 36 20.89 -18.50 16.27
N GLY A 37 20.55 -17.42 16.97
CA GLY A 37 20.01 -16.24 16.34
C GLY A 37 18.51 -16.27 16.18
N ALA A 38 17.80 -15.57 17.06
CA ALA A 38 16.56 -14.94 16.66
C ALA A 38 16.82 -14.29 15.31
N ASP A 39 16.07 -14.66 14.26
CA ASP A 39 16.16 -14.09 12.93
C ASP A 39 16.06 -12.57 13.07
N ARG A 40 17.22 -11.93 13.04
CA ARG A 40 17.27 -10.46 13.12
C ARG A 40 16.60 -9.97 11.85
N CYS A 41 15.53 -9.22 12.00
CA CYS A 41 14.90 -8.53 10.87
C CYS A 41 16.02 -7.82 10.08
N PRO A 42 16.23 -8.13 8.80
CA PRO A 42 17.31 -7.55 8.00
C PRO A 42 17.13 -6.05 7.77
N LEU A 43 15.92 -5.52 8.07
CA LEU A 43 15.60 -4.10 7.97
C LEU A 43 15.69 -3.44 9.34
N PRO A 44 16.35 -2.29 9.48
CA PRO A 44 16.36 -1.53 10.72
C PRO A 44 14.96 -1.06 11.11
N ARG A 45 14.75 -0.79 12.39
CA ARG A 45 13.45 -0.28 12.87
C ARG A 45 13.09 1.07 12.27
N THR A 46 14.09 1.90 12.01
CA THR A 46 13.94 3.19 11.36
C THR A 46 15.05 3.35 10.34
N LEU A 47 14.67 3.68 9.11
CA LEU A 47 15.53 4.09 8.02
C LEU A 47 15.41 5.60 7.88
N SER A 48 16.48 6.34 8.13
CA SER A 48 16.57 7.76 7.81
C SER A 48 17.31 7.90 6.48
N VAL A 49 16.69 8.57 5.54
CA VAL A 49 17.18 8.70 4.16
C VAL A 49 17.43 10.17 3.85
N THR A 50 18.65 10.51 3.49
CA THR A 50 18.99 11.87 3.04
C THR A 50 18.60 12.00 1.57
N ALA A 51 17.61 12.84 1.29
CA ALA A 51 17.08 13.08 -0.04
C ALA A 51 16.41 14.46 -0.13
N PRO A 52 17.21 15.53 -0.19
CA PRO A 52 16.68 16.89 -0.23
C PRO A 52 15.69 17.06 -1.39
N GLY A 53 14.54 17.63 -1.09
CA GLY A 53 13.51 17.92 -2.08
C GLY A 53 12.73 16.70 -2.61
N LEU A 54 12.86 15.51 -2.01
CA LEU A 54 12.10 14.34 -2.44
C LEU A 54 10.66 14.38 -1.95
N TYR A 55 10.44 14.66 -0.68
CA TYR A 55 9.14 14.69 0.00
C TYR A 55 8.25 13.50 -0.38
N PRO A 56 8.62 12.26 0.00
CA PRO A 56 7.85 11.09 -0.40
C PRO A 56 6.49 11.05 0.29
N GLU A 57 5.46 10.72 -0.49
CA GLU A 57 4.10 10.46 -0.01
C GLU A 57 3.81 8.97 -0.04
N GLY A 58 3.97 8.32 -1.20
CA GLY A 58 3.73 6.91 -1.41
C GLY A 58 4.93 6.05 -1.06
N VAL A 59 4.67 4.87 -0.46
CA VAL A 59 5.68 3.83 -0.23
C VAL A 59 5.11 2.45 -0.57
N ALA A 60 5.90 1.63 -1.26
CA ALA A 60 5.57 0.23 -1.53
C ALA A 60 6.78 -0.67 -1.27
N TRP A 61 6.52 -1.95 -0.97
CA TRP A 61 7.58 -2.96 -0.84
C TRP A 61 7.81 -3.69 -2.16
N ASP A 62 9.05 -3.70 -2.63
CA ASP A 62 9.48 -4.54 -3.74
C ASP A 62 10.08 -5.85 -3.21
N PRO A 63 9.38 -6.98 -3.32
CA PRO A 63 9.86 -8.25 -2.79
C PRO A 63 11.03 -8.82 -3.59
N ARG A 64 11.23 -8.41 -4.85
CA ARG A 64 12.33 -8.87 -5.70
C ARG A 64 13.64 -8.22 -5.30
N ARG A 65 13.61 -6.90 -5.05
CA ARG A 65 14.79 -6.15 -4.58
C ARG A 65 14.99 -6.25 -3.08
N LYS A 66 13.98 -6.68 -2.31
CA LYS A 66 13.92 -6.59 -0.85
C LYS A 66 14.21 -5.15 -0.38
N ALA A 67 13.54 -4.19 -1.02
CA ALA A 67 13.74 -2.77 -0.84
C ALA A 67 12.39 -2.03 -0.89
N PHE A 68 12.37 -0.81 -0.41
CA PHE A 68 11.21 0.05 -0.55
C PHE A 68 11.28 0.84 -1.86
N LEU A 69 10.13 1.10 -2.45
CA LEU A 69 9.95 2.10 -3.49
C LEU A 69 9.23 3.30 -2.86
N VAL A 70 9.67 4.50 -3.18
CA VAL A 70 9.04 5.74 -2.70
C VAL A 70 8.77 6.67 -3.88
N GLY A 71 7.58 7.27 -3.92
CA GLY A 71 7.21 8.30 -4.88
C GLY A 71 7.63 9.69 -4.40
N SER A 72 8.00 10.59 -5.29
CA SER A 72 8.36 11.96 -4.96
C SER A 72 7.28 12.94 -5.35
N THR A 73 6.83 13.76 -4.40
CA THR A 73 5.87 14.83 -4.67
C THR A 73 6.49 16.05 -5.36
N ALA A 74 7.80 16.27 -5.21
CA ALA A 74 8.46 17.46 -5.76
C ALA A 74 9.45 17.18 -6.89
N GLN A 75 9.81 15.90 -7.16
CA GLN A 75 10.74 15.54 -8.23
C GLN A 75 10.10 14.67 -9.32
N GLY A 76 8.91 14.11 -9.07
CA GLY A 76 8.21 13.26 -10.05
C GLY A 76 8.90 11.94 -10.34
N THR A 77 9.68 11.42 -9.39
CA THR A 77 10.45 10.17 -9.50
C THR A 77 9.83 9.05 -8.67
N ILE A 78 10.19 7.79 -9.01
CA ILE A 78 10.09 6.66 -8.08
C ILE A 78 11.52 6.19 -7.78
N SER A 79 11.86 6.13 -6.50
CA SER A 79 13.20 5.78 -6.04
C SER A 79 13.21 4.51 -5.21
N VAL A 80 14.29 3.74 -5.30
CA VAL A 80 14.57 2.55 -4.47
C VAL A 80 15.30 2.97 -3.22
N VAL A 81 14.80 2.58 -2.06
CA VAL A 81 15.43 2.74 -0.74
C VAL A 81 15.84 1.38 -0.21
N ARG A 82 17.13 1.17 0.02
CA ARG A 82 17.68 -0.08 0.54
C ARG A 82 17.80 -0.08 2.06
N ALA A 83 18.09 -1.25 2.62
CA ALA A 83 18.19 -1.45 4.07
C ALA A 83 19.30 -0.61 4.74
N ASP A 84 20.30 -0.20 4.00
CA ASP A 84 21.38 0.70 4.45
C ASP A 84 21.04 2.19 4.35
N GLY A 85 19.82 2.52 3.92
CA GLY A 85 19.36 3.90 3.71
C GLY A 85 19.81 4.50 2.37
N SER A 86 20.52 3.75 1.51
CA SER A 86 20.88 4.23 0.19
C SER A 86 19.67 4.40 -0.71
N LEU A 87 19.69 5.47 -1.53
CA LEU A 87 18.63 5.83 -2.45
C LEU A 87 19.15 5.82 -3.89
N SER A 88 18.34 5.30 -4.81
CA SER A 88 18.63 5.39 -6.25
C SER A 88 17.33 5.53 -7.05
N VAL A 89 17.32 6.40 -8.05
CA VAL A 89 16.17 6.58 -8.94
C VAL A 89 15.94 5.32 -9.77
N LEU A 90 14.73 4.84 -9.79
CA LEU A 90 14.25 3.72 -10.63
C LEU A 90 13.43 4.25 -11.81
N VAL A 91 12.47 5.13 -11.53
CA VAL A 91 11.68 5.81 -12.56
C VAL A 91 12.12 7.27 -12.58
N ALA A 92 12.69 7.69 -13.69
CA ALA A 92 13.04 9.09 -13.93
C ALA A 92 11.77 9.96 -14.07
N PRO A 93 11.86 11.28 -13.87
CA PRO A 93 10.73 12.17 -14.12
C PRO A 93 10.23 11.99 -15.57
N PHE A 94 8.95 11.72 -15.73
CA PHE A 94 8.33 11.50 -17.05
C PHE A 94 7.46 12.67 -17.49
N ALA A 95 7.13 13.56 -16.57
CA ALA A 95 6.44 14.83 -16.78
C ALA A 95 6.73 15.76 -15.59
N ARG A 96 6.18 16.98 -15.63
CA ARG A 96 6.19 17.89 -14.46
C ARG A 96 5.03 17.57 -13.53
N VAL A 97 5.09 16.43 -12.89
CA VAL A 97 4.08 15.90 -12.00
C VAL A 97 4.70 15.31 -10.75
N SER A 98 3.96 15.32 -9.68
CA SER A 98 4.22 14.54 -8.47
C SER A 98 3.88 13.08 -8.71
N VAL A 99 4.65 12.18 -8.14
CA VAL A 99 4.25 10.78 -7.94
C VAL A 99 3.79 10.65 -6.50
N ILE A 100 2.52 10.31 -6.31
CA ILE A 100 1.84 10.32 -5.02
C ILE A 100 1.73 8.88 -4.52
N GLY A 101 0.56 8.25 -4.56
CA GLY A 101 0.39 6.86 -4.19
C GLY A 101 1.08 5.90 -5.16
N ILE A 102 1.67 4.83 -4.63
CA ILE A 102 2.34 3.80 -5.43
C ILE A 102 2.01 2.39 -4.93
N GLN A 103 1.87 1.45 -5.86
CA GLN A 103 1.69 0.04 -5.57
C GLN A 103 2.60 -0.84 -6.43
N VAL A 104 3.14 -1.91 -5.84
CA VAL A 104 3.89 -2.94 -6.55
C VAL A 104 2.98 -4.13 -6.84
N ASP A 105 2.79 -4.45 -8.11
CA ASP A 105 2.23 -5.74 -8.56
C ASP A 105 3.39 -6.69 -8.90
N ALA A 106 3.85 -7.42 -7.90
CA ALA A 106 4.98 -8.34 -8.06
C ALA A 106 4.68 -9.52 -8.99
N VAL A 107 3.40 -9.89 -9.13
CA VAL A 107 2.95 -10.98 -10.00
C VAL A 107 3.10 -10.57 -11.47
N ARG A 108 2.64 -9.34 -11.81
CA ARG A 108 2.73 -8.81 -13.18
C ARG A 108 4.04 -8.09 -13.44
N GLY A 109 4.88 -7.92 -12.41
CA GLY A 109 6.17 -7.22 -12.52
C GLY A 109 6.00 -5.76 -12.90
N SER A 110 5.04 -5.07 -12.30
CA SER A 110 4.75 -3.67 -12.56
C SER A 110 4.67 -2.84 -11.29
N ILE A 111 4.88 -1.55 -11.44
CA ILE A 111 4.60 -0.52 -10.46
C ILE A 111 3.43 0.28 -11.01
N GLN A 112 2.40 0.51 -10.20
CA GLN A 112 1.33 1.45 -10.48
C GLN A 112 1.56 2.70 -9.64
N ALA A 113 1.34 3.87 -10.23
CA ALA A 113 1.53 5.13 -9.53
C ALA A 113 0.45 6.14 -9.92
N ALA A 114 -0.16 6.77 -8.93
CA ALA A 114 -0.94 7.97 -9.14
C ALA A 114 -0.01 9.16 -9.38
N TYR A 115 -0.29 9.98 -10.39
CA TYR A 115 0.48 11.19 -10.65
C TYR A 115 -0.43 12.40 -10.82
N SER A 116 0.02 13.56 -10.33
CA SER A 116 -0.69 14.83 -10.47
C SER A 116 0.28 16.00 -10.45
N ASP A 117 -0.03 17.06 -11.19
CA ASP A 117 0.74 18.30 -11.14
C ASP A 117 0.35 19.22 -9.96
N TYR A 118 -0.53 18.78 -9.09
CA TYR A 118 -1.06 19.56 -7.96
C TYR A 118 0.04 20.22 -7.11
N PHE A 119 1.03 19.43 -6.63
CA PHE A 119 2.12 19.99 -5.84
C PHE A 119 3.04 20.88 -6.67
N PHE A 120 3.29 20.55 -7.94
CA PHE A 120 4.08 21.38 -8.87
C PHE A 120 3.40 22.73 -9.11
N ARG A 121 2.07 22.78 -9.25
CA ARG A 121 1.29 24.03 -9.31
C ARG A 121 1.45 24.83 -8.02
N ARG A 122 1.31 24.18 -6.90
CA ARG A 122 1.42 24.78 -5.57
C ARG A 122 2.82 25.36 -5.30
N LEU A 123 3.86 24.71 -5.81
CA LEU A 123 5.25 25.18 -5.72
C LEU A 123 5.63 26.20 -6.80
N GLY A 124 4.70 26.59 -7.68
CA GLY A 124 5.00 27.51 -8.79
C GLY A 124 5.92 26.91 -9.86
N MET A 125 6.00 25.60 -9.96
CA MET A 125 6.90 24.89 -10.88
C MET A 125 6.29 24.63 -12.25
N VAL A 126 4.99 24.86 -12.42
CA VAL A 126 4.25 24.73 -13.68
C VAL A 126 3.35 25.94 -13.90
N ASP A 127 3.02 26.20 -15.17
CA ASP A 127 2.10 27.26 -15.55
C ASP A 127 0.65 26.85 -15.21
N THR A 128 0.06 27.55 -14.28
CA THR A 128 -1.32 27.29 -13.82
C THR A 128 -2.40 27.71 -14.81
N SER A 129 -2.05 28.43 -15.87
CA SER A 129 -2.99 28.74 -16.99
C SER A 129 -3.24 27.53 -17.90
N LEU A 130 -2.36 26.52 -17.86
CA LEU A 130 -2.51 25.28 -18.60
C LEU A 130 -3.49 24.34 -17.87
N PRO A 131 -4.20 23.45 -18.60
CA PRO A 131 -5.02 22.41 -17.98
C PRO A 131 -4.21 21.56 -17.01
N PRO A 132 -4.82 21.11 -15.89
CA PRO A 132 -4.14 20.25 -14.93
C PRO A 132 -3.78 18.89 -15.55
N VAL A 133 -2.66 18.33 -15.09
CA VAL A 133 -2.16 17.03 -15.54
C VAL A 133 -2.25 16.05 -14.38
N ASN A 134 -3.10 15.03 -14.52
CA ASN A 134 -3.18 13.95 -13.56
C ASN A 134 -3.56 12.62 -14.22
N GLY A 135 -3.29 11.52 -13.53
CA GLY A 135 -3.58 10.20 -14.06
C GLY A 135 -2.93 9.07 -13.27
N VAL A 136 -2.84 7.93 -13.93
CA VAL A 136 -2.15 6.75 -13.41
C VAL A 136 -1.07 6.28 -14.40
N GLY A 137 0.12 6.02 -13.89
CA GLY A 137 1.24 5.45 -14.61
C GLY A 137 1.45 3.98 -14.27
N SER A 138 1.80 3.17 -15.27
CA SER A 138 2.30 1.81 -15.08
C SER A 138 3.75 1.74 -15.58
N PHE A 139 4.62 1.17 -14.74
CA PHE A 139 6.06 1.09 -15.01
C PHE A 139 6.54 -0.34 -14.85
N ASP A 140 7.58 -0.70 -15.57
CA ASP A 140 8.24 -1.99 -15.41
C ASP A 140 8.96 -2.06 -14.07
N LEU A 141 8.64 -3.08 -13.26
CA LEU A 141 9.20 -3.21 -11.92
C LEU A 141 10.71 -3.43 -11.94
N ALA A 142 11.26 -4.10 -12.96
CA ALA A 142 12.68 -4.40 -13.03
C ALA A 142 13.52 -3.22 -13.50
N THR A 143 13.02 -2.46 -14.46
CA THR A 143 13.80 -1.43 -15.16
C THR A 143 13.35 0.00 -14.87
N GLY A 144 12.14 0.20 -14.35
CA GLY A 144 11.51 1.52 -14.22
C GLY A 144 10.99 2.10 -15.53
N ALA A 145 11.07 1.37 -16.63
CA ALA A 145 10.60 1.85 -17.93
C ALA A 145 9.08 2.10 -17.90
N VAL A 146 8.65 3.20 -18.50
CA VAL A 146 7.23 3.52 -18.68
C VAL A 146 6.59 2.44 -19.54
N ARG A 147 5.55 1.78 -19.05
CA ARG A 147 4.69 0.88 -19.82
C ARG A 147 3.53 1.64 -20.41
N GLN A 148 2.89 2.47 -19.59
CA GLN A 148 1.80 3.34 -20.01
C GLN A 148 1.61 4.52 -19.06
N LEU A 149 1.06 5.62 -19.58
CA LEU A 149 0.60 6.77 -18.83
C LEU A 149 -0.84 7.04 -19.27
N VAL A 150 -1.77 6.96 -18.35
CA VAL A 150 -3.21 7.11 -18.62
C VAL A 150 -3.69 8.39 -17.95
N PRO A 151 -3.98 9.45 -18.72
CA PRO A 151 -4.63 10.63 -18.16
C PRO A 151 -5.99 10.26 -17.60
N VAL A 152 -6.30 10.78 -16.43
CA VAL A 152 -7.62 10.66 -15.80
C VAL A 152 -8.23 12.05 -15.73
N SER A 153 -9.33 12.24 -16.44
CA SER A 153 -10.13 13.46 -16.37
C SER A 153 -11.49 13.12 -15.79
N THR A 154 -11.85 13.80 -14.74
CA THR A 154 -13.16 13.66 -14.08
C THR A 154 -14.09 14.81 -14.40
N GLY A 155 -13.64 15.79 -15.20
CA GLY A 155 -14.38 16.99 -15.55
C GLY A 155 -14.31 18.10 -14.50
N GLU A 156 -13.53 17.88 -13.43
CA GLU A 156 -13.31 18.88 -12.38
C GLU A 156 -12.19 19.84 -12.76
N SER A 157 -12.23 21.05 -12.17
CA SER A 157 -11.28 22.13 -12.51
C SER A 157 -9.87 21.86 -12.00
N GLU A 158 -9.73 21.17 -10.87
CA GLU A 158 -8.43 20.89 -10.22
C GLU A 158 -8.37 19.44 -9.69
N PRO A 159 -8.35 18.43 -10.58
CA PRO A 159 -8.30 17.05 -10.15
C PRO A 159 -6.95 16.74 -9.49
N ARG A 160 -6.98 15.87 -8.48
CA ARG A 160 -5.80 15.37 -7.78
C ARG A 160 -5.89 13.88 -7.57
N THR A 161 -5.41 13.09 -8.53
CA THR A 161 -5.21 11.66 -8.28
C THR A 161 -4.25 11.47 -7.11
N ASN A 162 -4.62 10.57 -6.18
CA ASN A 162 -3.93 10.42 -4.91
C ASN A 162 -3.34 9.01 -4.73
N ASP A 163 -4.17 8.01 -4.47
CA ASP A 163 -3.67 6.66 -4.20
C ASP A 163 -4.18 5.65 -5.24
N VAL A 164 -3.52 4.50 -5.33
CA VAL A 164 -3.74 3.53 -6.40
C VAL A 164 -3.71 2.10 -5.88
N THR A 165 -4.62 1.28 -6.41
CA THR A 165 -4.59 -0.16 -6.17
C THR A 165 -4.91 -0.95 -7.43
N THR A 166 -4.47 -2.21 -7.47
CA THR A 166 -4.72 -3.13 -8.59
C THR A 166 -5.49 -4.34 -8.09
N ASP A 167 -6.55 -4.70 -8.80
CA ASP A 167 -7.31 -5.90 -8.49
C ASP A 167 -6.64 -7.18 -9.04
N ARG A 168 -7.20 -8.35 -8.70
CA ARG A 168 -6.70 -9.65 -9.17
C ARG A 168 -6.73 -9.82 -10.70
N HIS A 169 -7.52 -9.04 -11.42
CA HIS A 169 -7.63 -9.07 -12.87
C HIS A 169 -6.62 -8.14 -13.55
N GLY A 170 -6.00 -7.24 -12.79
CA GLY A 170 -5.04 -6.26 -13.27
C GLY A 170 -5.66 -4.90 -13.57
N ASP A 171 -6.95 -4.72 -13.30
CA ASP A 171 -7.58 -3.41 -13.39
C ASP A 171 -7.05 -2.53 -12.25
N ILE A 172 -6.76 -1.28 -12.58
CA ILE A 172 -6.20 -0.29 -11.69
C ILE A 172 -7.34 0.62 -11.23
N TYR A 173 -7.35 0.93 -9.95
CA TYR A 173 -8.29 1.89 -9.35
C TYR A 173 -7.48 3.01 -8.72
N VAL A 174 -7.78 4.24 -9.10
CA VAL A 174 -7.13 5.44 -8.60
C VAL A 174 -8.15 6.36 -7.96
N THR A 175 -7.87 6.83 -6.75
CA THR A 175 -8.68 7.84 -6.07
C THR A 175 -8.34 9.22 -6.57
N ASP A 176 -9.32 10.10 -6.64
CA ASP A 176 -9.12 11.53 -6.85
C ASP A 176 -9.70 12.29 -5.65
N THR A 177 -8.83 12.99 -4.95
CA THR A 177 -9.13 13.61 -3.68
C THR A 177 -9.91 14.93 -3.80
N GLU A 178 -9.77 15.62 -4.93
CA GLU A 178 -10.47 16.87 -5.20
C GLU A 178 -11.76 16.64 -6.01
N ALA A 179 -11.75 15.62 -6.88
CA ALA A 179 -12.92 15.29 -7.70
C ALA A 179 -13.88 14.31 -7.01
N ASP A 180 -13.59 13.87 -5.80
CA ASP A 180 -14.41 12.94 -5.01
C ASP A 180 -14.78 11.66 -5.76
N THR A 181 -13.80 11.05 -6.45
CA THR A 181 -14.03 9.91 -7.33
C THR A 181 -13.04 8.79 -7.14
N ILE A 182 -13.40 7.60 -7.67
CA ILE A 182 -12.50 6.50 -7.94
C ILE A 182 -12.59 6.18 -9.43
N THR A 183 -11.49 6.27 -10.15
CA THR A 183 -11.44 5.91 -11.57
C THR A 183 -10.88 4.51 -11.75
N ARG A 184 -11.58 3.68 -12.52
CA ARG A 184 -11.12 2.35 -12.93
C ARG A 184 -10.50 2.43 -14.31
N VAL A 185 -9.27 1.94 -14.42
CA VAL A 185 -8.50 1.84 -15.66
C VAL A 185 -8.19 0.35 -15.92
N SER A 186 -8.36 -0.10 -17.15
CA SER A 186 -7.97 -1.46 -17.51
C SER A 186 -6.44 -1.63 -17.45
N ARG A 187 -5.98 -2.85 -17.40
CA ARG A 187 -4.53 -3.14 -17.47
C ARG A 187 -3.93 -2.76 -18.83
N GLU A 188 -4.77 -2.59 -19.87
CA GLU A 188 -4.37 -2.13 -21.21
C GLU A 188 -4.35 -0.59 -21.33
N GLY A 189 -4.80 0.14 -20.28
CA GLY A 189 -4.75 1.60 -20.23
C GLY A 189 -6.03 2.29 -20.69
N GLU A 190 -7.16 1.60 -20.72
CA GLU A 190 -8.45 2.22 -21.02
C GLU A 190 -9.13 2.69 -19.73
N VAL A 191 -9.63 3.92 -19.72
CA VAL A 191 -10.50 4.41 -18.64
C VAL A 191 -11.86 3.75 -18.82
N LEU A 192 -12.19 2.83 -17.92
CA LEU A 192 -13.40 2.01 -18.02
C LEU A 192 -14.59 2.62 -17.29
N GLN A 193 -14.34 3.33 -16.19
CA GLN A 193 -15.41 3.80 -15.33
C GLN A 193 -14.89 4.85 -14.35
N VAL A 194 -15.76 5.83 -14.04
CA VAL A 194 -15.60 6.74 -12.90
C VAL A 194 -16.70 6.41 -11.87
N ILE A 195 -16.30 5.97 -10.69
CA ILE A 195 -17.19 5.64 -9.57
C ILE A 195 -17.39 6.92 -8.76
N ARG A 196 -18.65 7.36 -8.64
CA ARG A 196 -19.08 8.50 -7.84
C ARG A 196 -20.10 8.07 -6.81
N ASP A 197 -20.10 8.73 -5.66
CA ASP A 197 -21.10 8.53 -4.62
C ASP A 197 -21.13 9.80 -3.75
N ASP A 198 -22.34 10.29 -3.42
CA ASP A 198 -22.50 11.52 -2.63
C ASP A 198 -21.77 11.47 -1.28
N ARG A 199 -21.53 10.27 -0.74
CA ARG A 199 -20.79 10.08 0.51
C ARG A 199 -19.29 10.32 0.37
N PHE A 200 -18.76 10.36 -0.85
CA PHE A 200 -17.36 10.70 -1.10
C PHE A 200 -17.14 12.21 -0.99
N THR A 201 -18.18 13.01 -1.23
CA THR A 201 -18.09 14.46 -1.22
C THR A 201 -17.48 14.98 0.07
N ALA A 202 -16.50 15.86 -0.06
CA ALA A 202 -15.77 16.48 1.01
C ALA A 202 -15.75 18.01 0.85
N ASP A 203 -15.70 18.71 1.98
CA ASP A 203 -15.47 20.17 1.97
C ASP A 203 -13.98 20.51 1.79
N GLY A 204 -13.15 19.48 1.68
CA GLY A 204 -11.70 19.56 1.55
C GLY A 204 -11.13 18.33 0.87
N THR A 205 -10.40 17.50 1.60
CA THR A 205 -9.71 16.32 1.05
C THR A 205 -10.61 15.10 1.11
N GLY A 206 -11.01 14.56 -0.04
CA GLY A 206 -11.96 13.46 -0.20
C GLY A 206 -11.32 12.06 -0.19
N PRO A 207 -11.66 11.21 -1.20
CA PRO A 207 -11.12 9.86 -1.34
C PRO A 207 -9.58 9.85 -1.37
N ASN A 208 -8.98 9.05 -0.49
CA ASN A 208 -7.54 8.98 -0.34
C ASN A 208 -7.06 7.52 -0.45
N GLY A 209 -6.50 6.93 0.61
CA GLY A 209 -5.99 5.57 0.57
C GLY A 209 -6.98 4.54 0.04
N ILE A 210 -6.53 3.61 -0.82
CA ILE A 210 -7.37 2.59 -1.43
C ILE A 210 -6.66 1.25 -1.50
N VAL A 211 -7.37 0.15 -1.22
CA VAL A 211 -6.85 -1.21 -1.36
C VAL A 211 -7.88 -2.13 -2.02
N ALA A 212 -7.42 -2.98 -2.95
CA ALA A 212 -8.22 -4.07 -3.49
C ALA A 212 -8.18 -5.27 -2.53
N HIS A 213 -9.34 -5.69 -2.05
CA HIS A 213 -9.44 -6.86 -1.20
C HIS A 213 -9.49 -8.15 -2.05
N PRO A 214 -8.80 -9.24 -1.66
CA PRO A 214 -8.78 -10.49 -2.43
C PRO A 214 -10.18 -11.09 -2.72
N ALA A 215 -11.17 -10.78 -1.89
CA ALA A 215 -12.56 -11.19 -2.12
C ALA A 215 -13.30 -10.38 -3.22
N GLY A 216 -12.62 -9.45 -3.91
CA GLY A 216 -13.13 -8.76 -5.10
C GLY A 216 -13.93 -7.48 -4.84
N TYR A 217 -13.75 -6.84 -3.72
CA TYR A 217 -14.23 -5.49 -3.42
C TYR A 217 -13.06 -4.55 -3.11
N LEU A 218 -13.32 -3.26 -3.04
CA LEU A 218 -12.33 -2.27 -2.62
C LEU A 218 -12.64 -1.80 -1.19
N LEU A 219 -11.60 -1.40 -0.47
CA LEU A 219 -11.72 -0.56 0.72
C LEU A 219 -11.06 0.77 0.41
N MET A 220 -11.75 1.86 0.70
CA MET A 220 -11.27 3.22 0.42
C MET A 220 -11.48 4.09 1.66
N GLY A 221 -10.44 4.79 2.06
CA GLY A 221 -10.46 5.79 3.11
C GLY A 221 -10.77 7.17 2.56
N LYS A 222 -11.66 7.91 3.23
CA LYS A 222 -11.87 9.33 2.98
C LYS A 222 -11.10 10.11 4.04
N TYR A 223 -10.32 11.08 3.60
CA TYR A 223 -9.50 11.89 4.51
C TYR A 223 -10.40 12.72 5.44
N ASP A 224 -11.30 13.51 4.87
CA ASP A 224 -12.26 14.28 5.61
C ASP A 224 -13.19 13.40 6.45
N GLY A 225 -13.16 13.63 7.77
CA GLY A 225 -13.98 12.90 8.75
C GLY A 225 -13.57 11.46 9.00
N GLY A 226 -12.46 10.98 8.44
CA GLY A 226 -11.89 9.67 8.72
C GLY A 226 -12.81 8.48 8.44
N ARG A 227 -13.59 8.53 7.35
CA ARG A 227 -14.58 7.51 7.00
C ARG A 227 -13.96 6.43 6.13
N LEU A 228 -14.36 5.18 6.35
CA LEU A 228 -13.94 4.03 5.55
C LEU A 228 -15.13 3.50 4.75
N PHE A 229 -14.91 3.23 3.46
CA PHE A 229 -15.92 2.71 2.56
C PHE A 229 -15.53 1.37 1.99
N ARG A 230 -16.51 0.49 1.81
CA ARG A 230 -16.41 -0.72 1.02
C ARG A 230 -17.18 -0.51 -0.29
N ILE A 231 -16.52 -0.80 -1.41
CA ILE A 231 -17.10 -0.74 -2.75
C ILE A 231 -17.24 -2.16 -3.28
N ASP A 232 -18.47 -2.66 -3.29
CA ASP A 232 -18.81 -3.98 -3.84
C ASP A 232 -18.94 -3.92 -5.35
N HIS A 233 -18.56 -5.03 -6.01
CA HIS A 233 -18.67 -5.18 -7.46
C HIS A 233 -18.05 -4.01 -8.24
N PRO A 234 -16.80 -3.59 -7.95
CA PRO A 234 -16.21 -2.38 -8.53
C PRO A 234 -16.05 -2.46 -10.05
N ARG A 235 -16.19 -3.65 -10.63
CA ARG A 235 -16.14 -3.87 -12.09
C ARG A 235 -17.51 -3.82 -12.76
N SER A 236 -18.60 -3.80 -12.00
CA SER A 236 -19.95 -3.70 -12.56
C SER A 236 -20.25 -2.27 -13.03
N ALA A 237 -21.22 -2.12 -13.93
CA ALA A 237 -21.70 -0.81 -14.33
C ALA A 237 -22.33 0.01 -13.17
N ARG A 238 -22.68 -0.68 -12.08
CA ARG A 238 -23.28 -0.07 -10.88
C ARG A 238 -22.61 -0.66 -9.64
N PRO A 239 -21.43 -0.18 -9.25
CA PRO A 239 -20.80 -0.54 -7.99
C PRO A 239 -21.69 -0.13 -6.81
N VAL A 240 -21.60 -0.89 -5.72
CA VAL A 240 -22.37 -0.56 -4.52
C VAL A 240 -21.42 -0.06 -3.44
N VAL A 241 -21.55 1.21 -3.11
CA VAL A 241 -20.76 1.84 -2.03
C VAL A 241 -21.47 1.63 -0.70
N ARG A 242 -20.74 1.24 0.34
CA ARG A 242 -21.21 1.12 1.72
C ARG A 242 -20.18 1.69 2.67
N GLU A 243 -20.64 2.45 3.64
CA GLU A 243 -19.77 2.88 4.74
C GLU A 243 -19.51 1.72 5.70
N VAL A 244 -18.27 1.53 6.09
CA VAL A 244 -17.87 0.58 7.13
C VAL A 244 -18.07 1.23 8.49
N ARG A 245 -18.91 0.64 9.35
CA ARG A 245 -19.09 1.17 10.71
C ARG A 245 -17.87 0.83 11.56
N LEU A 246 -17.16 1.85 11.99
CA LEU A 246 -16.01 1.73 12.87
C LEU A 246 -16.44 1.88 14.31
N ASP A 247 -15.86 1.10 15.23
CA ASP A 247 -16.06 1.26 16.69
C ASP A 247 -15.45 2.57 17.20
N ARG A 248 -14.41 3.05 16.48
CA ARG A 248 -13.77 4.34 16.72
C ARG A 248 -13.32 4.91 15.37
N ALA A 249 -13.92 6.01 14.96
CA ALA A 249 -13.51 6.71 13.76
C ALA A 249 -12.17 7.42 13.99
N PRO A 250 -11.19 7.27 13.08
CA PRO A 250 -10.00 8.14 13.07
C PRO A 250 -10.39 9.55 12.63
N ALA A 251 -9.55 10.55 12.93
CA ALA A 251 -9.85 11.93 12.54
C ALA A 251 -9.72 12.13 11.02
N SER A 252 -8.79 11.44 10.41
CA SER A 252 -8.54 11.42 8.96
C SER A 252 -8.12 10.02 8.55
N ILE A 253 -8.26 9.67 7.27
CA ILE A 253 -7.66 8.46 6.70
C ILE A 253 -6.83 8.87 5.50
N ASP A 254 -5.51 8.71 5.62
CA ASP A 254 -4.56 8.88 4.52
C ASP A 254 -4.28 7.51 3.87
N GLY A 255 -3.07 7.01 3.84
CA GLY A 255 -2.74 5.74 3.21
C GLY A 255 -3.32 4.51 3.91
N LEU A 256 -3.62 3.48 3.14
CA LEU A 256 -4.14 2.19 3.58
C LEU A 256 -3.24 1.04 3.11
N ALA A 257 -3.11 0.00 3.92
CA ALA A 257 -2.55 -1.27 3.46
C ALA A 257 -3.26 -2.48 4.08
N LEU A 258 -3.64 -3.44 3.24
CA LEU A 258 -4.23 -4.70 3.67
C LEU A 258 -3.13 -5.70 3.98
N ARG A 259 -3.15 -6.28 5.18
CA ARG A 259 -2.23 -7.34 5.58
C ARG A 259 -2.68 -8.71 5.09
N PRO A 260 -1.76 -9.69 5.02
CA PRO A 260 -2.09 -11.07 4.69
C PRO A 260 -3.10 -11.71 5.65
N ASP A 261 -3.16 -11.27 6.92
CA ASP A 261 -4.11 -11.74 7.92
C ASP A 261 -5.51 -11.11 7.80
N GLY A 262 -5.71 -10.27 6.77
CA GLY A 262 -6.97 -9.57 6.50
C GLY A 262 -7.22 -8.34 7.39
N SER A 263 -6.27 -7.95 8.25
CA SER A 263 -6.35 -6.66 8.96
C SER A 263 -5.92 -5.51 8.06
N LEU A 264 -6.48 -4.33 8.28
CA LEU A 264 -6.18 -3.11 7.54
C LEU A 264 -5.32 -2.20 8.41
N VAL A 265 -4.19 -1.78 7.88
CA VAL A 265 -3.39 -0.71 8.48
C VAL A 265 -3.82 0.61 7.87
N VAL A 266 -4.09 1.58 8.72
CA VAL A 266 -4.58 2.92 8.37
C VAL A 266 -3.58 3.91 8.90
N VAL A 267 -3.09 4.80 8.05
CA VAL A 267 -2.28 5.94 8.45
C VAL A 267 -3.21 7.14 8.65
N VAL A 268 -3.01 7.82 9.75
CA VAL A 268 -3.76 9.00 10.18
C VAL A 268 -2.75 10.11 10.39
N ASN A 269 -3.01 11.28 9.87
CA ASN A 269 -2.12 12.41 10.04
C ASN A 269 -2.87 13.73 10.22
N ASP A 270 -2.11 14.76 10.60
CA ASP A 270 -2.53 16.15 10.63
C ASP A 270 -1.61 16.97 9.74
N LEU A 271 -1.87 16.93 8.44
CA LEU A 271 -1.13 17.73 7.46
C LEU A 271 -1.66 19.15 7.33
N SER A 272 -2.58 19.56 8.21
CA SER A 272 -3.28 20.86 8.14
C SER A 272 -4.04 21.08 6.82
N LEU A 273 -4.49 19.98 6.21
CA LEU A 273 -5.35 20.02 5.04
C LEU A 273 -6.80 20.34 5.44
N PRO A 274 -7.58 21.00 4.58
CA PRO A 274 -9.02 21.18 4.80
C PRO A 274 -9.70 19.82 5.02
N GLY A 275 -10.64 19.76 5.99
CA GLY A 275 -11.33 18.51 6.35
C GLY A 275 -10.60 17.62 7.35
N GLY A 276 -9.33 17.86 7.61
CA GLY A 276 -8.54 17.13 8.62
C GLY A 276 -8.55 17.78 10.02
N ALA A 277 -9.62 18.42 10.42
CA ALA A 277 -9.69 19.18 11.67
C ALA A 277 -9.39 18.32 12.90
N GLY A 278 -8.40 18.74 13.70
CA GLY A 278 -8.01 18.09 14.95
C GLY A 278 -7.32 16.75 14.75
N GLY A 279 -6.67 16.55 13.62
CA GLY A 279 -5.89 15.38 13.30
C GLY A 279 -4.73 15.15 14.27
N ARG A 280 -4.23 13.95 14.25
CA ARG A 280 -3.01 13.53 14.96
C ARG A 280 -2.24 12.56 14.09
N ASP A 281 -0.94 12.52 14.26
CA ASP A 281 -0.12 11.52 13.61
C ASP A 281 -0.29 10.17 14.34
N ALA A 282 -0.85 9.18 13.63
CA ALA A 282 -1.12 7.87 14.21
C ALA A 282 -1.15 6.75 13.16
N VAL A 283 -1.00 5.53 13.66
CA VAL A 283 -1.23 4.30 12.88
C VAL A 283 -2.27 3.46 13.59
N VAL A 284 -3.37 3.19 12.90
CA VAL A 284 -4.50 2.42 13.39
C VAL A 284 -4.54 1.08 12.67
N VAL A 285 -4.85 0.01 13.39
CA VAL A 285 -5.09 -1.31 12.80
C VAL A 285 -6.53 -1.69 13.03
N LEU A 286 -7.23 -1.94 11.93
CA LEU A 286 -8.63 -2.33 11.92
C LEU A 286 -8.77 -3.80 11.55
N ARG A 287 -9.78 -4.45 12.09
CA ARG A 287 -10.18 -5.81 11.72
C ARG A 287 -11.69 -5.92 11.59
N SER A 288 -12.11 -6.59 10.53
CA SER A 288 -13.50 -7.00 10.34
C SER A 288 -13.62 -8.52 10.40
N THR A 289 -14.76 -9.00 10.92
CA THR A 289 -15.15 -10.42 10.92
C THR A 289 -16.46 -10.67 10.17
N ASP A 290 -17.04 -9.62 9.59
CA ASP A 290 -18.37 -9.65 8.93
C ASP A 290 -18.32 -9.12 7.48
N GLY A 291 -17.13 -9.22 6.85
CA GLY A 291 -16.92 -8.76 5.48
C GLY A 291 -16.90 -7.24 5.36
N TRP A 292 -16.35 -6.54 6.34
CA TRP A 292 -16.21 -5.08 6.34
C TRP A 292 -17.56 -4.32 6.29
N ARG A 293 -18.59 -4.88 6.94
CA ARG A 293 -19.78 -4.12 7.31
C ARG A 293 -19.50 -3.29 8.56
N THR A 294 -18.74 -3.91 9.48
CA THR A 294 -18.19 -3.26 10.67
C THR A 294 -16.71 -3.58 10.80
N ALA A 295 -15.95 -2.73 11.48
CA ALA A 295 -14.58 -3.04 11.85
C ALA A 295 -14.28 -2.55 13.26
N ARG A 296 -13.39 -3.28 13.96
CA ARG A 296 -12.89 -2.94 15.29
C ARG A 296 -11.46 -2.49 15.23
N THR A 297 -11.13 -1.54 16.06
CA THR A 297 -9.77 -1.08 16.30
C THR A 297 -9.03 -2.11 17.13
N LEU A 298 -8.07 -2.81 16.51
CA LEU A 298 -7.16 -3.72 17.22
C LEU A 298 -6.04 -2.96 17.91
N ARG A 299 -5.59 -1.88 17.29
CA ARG A 299 -4.51 -1.05 17.80
C ARG A 299 -4.68 0.37 17.28
N ASP A 300 -4.41 1.31 18.14
CA ASP A 300 -4.36 2.73 17.86
C ASP A 300 -3.09 3.28 18.53
N GLN A 301 -2.14 3.70 17.71
CA GLN A 301 -0.82 4.09 18.18
C GLN A 301 -0.48 5.49 17.66
N THR A 302 -0.25 6.44 18.58
CA THR A 302 0.37 7.71 18.21
C THR A 302 1.70 7.46 17.50
N TRP A 303 1.87 8.10 16.35
CA TRP A 303 3.08 7.95 15.57
C TRP A 303 4.15 8.93 16.07
N PRO A 304 5.40 8.45 16.26
CA PRO A 304 6.43 9.30 16.88
C PRO A 304 7.16 10.21 15.88
N LEU A 305 6.84 10.10 14.60
CA LEU A 305 7.43 10.91 13.53
C LEU A 305 6.34 11.78 12.92
N ALA A 306 6.66 13.02 12.56
CA ALA A 306 5.71 13.92 11.94
C ALA A 306 5.34 13.49 10.52
N ASP A 307 4.15 13.86 10.10
CA ASP A 307 3.65 13.75 8.73
C ASP A 307 3.72 12.33 8.15
N PRO A 308 3.21 11.28 8.86
CA PRO A 308 3.08 9.97 8.25
C PRO A 308 2.01 10.01 7.16
N THR A 309 2.26 9.39 5.99
CA THR A 309 1.29 9.43 4.89
C THR A 309 0.79 8.05 4.51
N THR A 310 1.66 7.10 4.24
CA THR A 310 1.24 5.76 3.85
C THR A 310 2.13 4.66 4.42
N VAL A 311 1.78 3.39 4.18
CA VAL A 311 2.41 2.24 4.80
C VAL A 311 2.67 1.13 3.81
N ALA A 312 3.88 0.57 3.83
CA ALA A 312 4.24 -0.65 3.12
C ALA A 312 4.18 -1.85 4.06
N VAL A 313 3.38 -2.85 3.71
CA VAL A 313 3.38 -4.16 4.38
C VAL A 313 4.52 -5.00 3.82
N THR A 314 5.41 -5.47 4.68
CA THR A 314 6.57 -6.28 4.33
C THR A 314 6.58 -7.59 5.11
N PRO A 315 7.36 -8.61 4.71
CA PRO A 315 7.57 -9.81 5.52
C PRO A 315 8.19 -9.53 6.90
N TYR A 316 8.75 -8.34 7.09
CA TYR A 316 9.47 -7.92 8.30
C TYR A 316 8.67 -6.95 9.17
N GLY A 317 7.42 -6.67 8.82
CA GLY A 317 6.51 -5.75 9.49
C GLY A 317 6.06 -4.60 8.59
N ASP A 318 5.23 -3.74 9.14
CA ASP A 318 4.71 -2.59 8.41
C ASP A 318 5.63 -1.40 8.59
N TYR A 319 6.00 -0.76 7.48
CA TYR A 319 6.82 0.45 7.49
C TYR A 319 6.02 1.64 6.99
N VAL A 320 5.96 2.66 7.81
CA VAL A 320 5.25 3.92 7.52
C VAL A 320 6.26 4.95 7.07
N VAL A 321 5.93 5.67 6.00
CA VAL A 321 6.72 6.79 5.50
C VAL A 321 6.30 8.07 6.22
N SER A 322 7.29 8.87 6.63
CA SER A 322 7.15 10.23 7.13
C SER A 322 8.01 11.13 6.25
N GLY A 323 7.35 11.78 5.28
CA GLY A 323 7.98 12.44 4.15
C GLY A 323 8.18 13.95 4.30
N GLY A 324 7.68 14.56 5.38
CA GLY A 324 7.79 16.01 5.60
C GLY A 324 6.88 16.84 4.69
N LEU A 325 5.76 16.30 4.26
CA LEU A 325 4.83 16.97 3.32
C LEU A 325 4.25 18.26 3.86
N ARG A 326 4.13 18.43 5.17
CA ARG A 326 3.67 19.69 5.78
C ARG A 326 4.49 20.88 5.30
N GLU A 327 5.80 20.70 5.10
CA GLU A 327 6.67 21.77 4.61
C GLU A 327 6.19 22.29 3.24
N ILE A 328 5.87 21.40 2.29
CA ILE A 328 5.35 21.81 0.98
C ILE A 328 3.94 22.40 1.10
N LEU A 329 3.12 21.84 1.97
CA LEU A 329 1.70 22.22 2.06
C LEU A 329 1.51 23.54 2.79
N THR A 330 2.32 23.84 3.80
CA THR A 330 2.10 24.97 4.73
C THR A 330 3.27 25.95 4.79
N GLY A 331 4.44 25.60 4.25
CA GLY A 331 5.68 26.36 4.38
C GLY A 331 6.33 26.23 5.77
N VAL A 332 5.78 25.39 6.67
CA VAL A 332 6.38 25.13 7.99
C VAL A 332 7.56 24.17 7.83
N PRO A 333 8.79 24.57 8.19
CA PRO A 333 9.96 23.73 8.01
C PRO A 333 9.83 22.37 8.70
N SER A 334 10.30 21.31 8.02
CA SER A 334 10.39 19.98 8.61
C SER A 334 11.34 19.95 9.80
N THR A 335 11.05 19.09 10.77
CA THR A 335 11.95 18.81 11.90
C THR A 335 13.22 18.06 11.47
N THR A 336 13.20 17.48 10.25
CA THR A 336 14.34 16.76 9.64
C THR A 336 14.56 17.26 8.20
N PRO A 337 15.06 18.50 8.01
CA PRO A 337 15.20 19.09 6.69
C PRO A 337 16.03 18.22 5.74
N GLY A 338 15.58 18.03 4.50
CA GLY A 338 16.26 17.23 3.49
C GLY A 338 16.33 15.73 3.78
N GLN A 339 15.57 15.24 4.75
CA GLN A 339 15.48 13.82 5.08
C GLN A 339 14.01 13.38 5.16
N PHE A 340 13.80 12.09 4.90
CA PHE A 340 12.56 11.39 5.23
C PHE A 340 12.85 10.11 5.98
N GLN A 341 11.84 9.52 6.56
CA GLN A 341 12.00 8.33 7.38
C GLN A 341 10.99 7.25 7.01
N LEU A 342 11.48 6.00 6.99
CA LEU A 342 10.65 4.79 6.97
C LEU A 342 10.80 4.12 8.33
N ARG A 343 9.71 4.00 9.08
CA ARG A 343 9.75 3.43 10.42
C ARG A 343 8.82 2.25 10.54
N ARG A 344 9.36 1.18 11.12
CA ARG A 344 8.57 0.00 11.43
C ARG A 344 7.66 0.26 12.62
N ARG A 345 6.40 -0.07 12.43
CA ARG A 345 5.37 -0.02 13.46
C ARG A 345 5.61 -1.07 14.55
#